data_0e45dd3b0fb7736f9a5a02860eae36bf
#
_entry.id   0e45dd3b0fb7736f9a5a02860eae36bf
#
_cell.length_a   1.000
_cell.length_b   1.000
_cell.length_c   1.000
_cell.angle_alpha   90.00
_cell.angle_beta   90.00
_cell.angle_gamma   90.00
#
_symmetry.space_group_name_H-M   'P 1'
#
loop_
_entity.id
_entity.type
_entity.pdbx_description
1 polymer ?
#
loop_
_entity_poly.entity_id
_entity_poly.type
_entity_poly.pdbx_seq_one_letter_code
_entity_poly.pdbx_strand_id
1 'polypeptide(L)'
;MKVVVRLATLGMLLGAAHSAQAQSALPLKHAAAPTKTTITPADLMTRLYLYSDDSMMGRAAGTEYNLKATAYIAAEVRRMGLTPAGDSGGFFQNVPIVKREFDTHSTLIVDGATLRPWDDYVPRDPRRATKPFDGTQAVYAGTLGDSTMLTPDQAAGRFVVIGVRFGPNLPPSAQVNRGAILGRYRTAAGIAVASLDSMPPGLRSFFREPQFALHDGAQPTDTMGLPSYVYVTGAVAQNMFGAPLEGLKPGAAGKTVRGSLGFTESPAPARNVVAMLPGSDATLRGEYVAIGAHNDHVGFDHTPVDHDSIRAYNGAERRLELAAPGQQVTMEQRAQIHVNVDSLHRGHAARPDSIFNGADDDGSGTVAVLEIAEAFAGTRARPKRSLIFVWHTGEELGLFGSQYFTDHPTVPRDSIVAQLNMDMVGRGRAEDETLGGPTYLQLIGTRRLSTELGDLIETVNKARRQPFTFDYQFDASGHPEQYYCRSDHYMYARYGIPIAFFTTGGHRDYHQVTDEPQYIDYDKLSSVAQFVYDVAVRTANLDHRVVVDKPKPDPHGNCVQ
;
A
#
# COMPACT_ATOMS: atom_id res chain seq x y z
N MET A 1 33.00 -67.47 -33.42
CA MET A 1 33.45 -66.09 -33.65
C MET A 1 32.28 -65.28 -34.21
N LYS A 2 31.58 -64.55 -33.40
CA LYS A 2 30.48 -63.67 -33.81
C LYS A 2 30.86 -62.22 -33.43
N VAL A 3 31.06 -61.39 -34.44
CA VAL A 3 31.33 -59.96 -34.31
C VAL A 3 30.00 -59.27 -34.11
N VAL A 4 29.85 -58.53 -32.98
CA VAL A 4 28.69 -57.69 -32.71
C VAL A 4 29.09 -56.26 -33.03
N VAL A 5 28.45 -55.68 -34.06
CA VAL A 5 28.56 -54.25 -34.44
C VAL A 5 27.54 -53.49 -33.58
N ARG A 6 28.03 -52.55 -32.76
CA ARG A 6 27.18 -51.55 -32.07
C ARG A 6 27.05 -50.31 -32.94
N LEU A 7 25.81 -50.04 -33.39
CA LEU A 7 25.46 -48.74 -33.95
C LEU A 7 25.26 -47.76 -32.80
N ALA A 8 26.02 -46.69 -32.80
CA ALA A 8 25.80 -45.52 -31.95
C ALA A 8 24.86 -44.54 -32.69
N THR A 9 23.64 -44.39 -32.19
CA THR A 9 22.72 -43.33 -32.63
C THR A 9 23.09 -42.03 -31.94
N LEU A 10 23.58 -41.07 -32.71
CA LEU A 10 23.88 -39.71 -32.28
C LEU A 10 22.56 -38.90 -32.34
N GLY A 11 21.92 -38.68 -31.20
CA GLY A 11 20.75 -37.80 -31.09
C GLY A 11 21.19 -36.34 -31.10
N MET A 12 20.89 -35.62 -32.17
CA MET A 12 21.01 -34.15 -32.19
C MET A 12 19.91 -33.54 -31.32
N LEU A 13 20.26 -33.05 -30.15
CA LEU A 13 19.47 -32.12 -29.38
C LEU A 13 19.59 -30.72 -30.04
N LEU A 14 18.60 -30.35 -30.84
CA LEU A 14 18.39 -28.95 -31.25
C LEU A 14 17.90 -28.19 -30.02
N GLY A 15 18.81 -27.59 -29.29
CA GLY A 15 18.50 -26.57 -28.28
C GLY A 15 17.99 -25.32 -28.99
N ALA A 16 16.71 -25.04 -28.92
CA ALA A 16 16.16 -23.73 -29.26
C ALA A 16 16.71 -22.70 -28.27
N ALA A 17 17.78 -22.04 -28.64
CA ALA A 17 18.24 -20.83 -27.96
C ALA A 17 17.19 -19.76 -28.21
N HIS A 18 16.27 -19.56 -27.24
CA HIS A 18 15.51 -18.33 -27.18
C HIS A 18 16.53 -17.23 -26.83
N SER A 19 16.94 -16.47 -27.86
CA SER A 19 17.62 -15.20 -27.66
C SER A 19 16.66 -14.29 -26.90
N ALA A 20 16.84 -14.16 -25.58
CA ALA A 20 16.32 -13.03 -24.83
C ALA A 20 16.94 -11.78 -25.50
N GLN A 21 16.17 -11.13 -26.37
CA GLN A 21 16.53 -9.80 -26.82
C GLN A 21 16.54 -8.93 -25.56
N ALA A 22 17.73 -8.51 -25.15
CA ALA A 22 17.88 -7.45 -24.18
C ALA A 22 17.12 -6.25 -24.74
N GLN A 23 15.97 -5.95 -24.15
CA GLN A 23 15.20 -4.78 -24.50
C GLN A 23 16.11 -3.58 -24.22
N SER A 24 16.35 -2.72 -25.22
CA SER A 24 17.14 -1.50 -25.01
C SER A 24 16.51 -0.73 -23.86
N ALA A 25 17.30 -0.38 -22.85
CA ALA A 25 16.81 0.39 -21.72
C ALA A 25 16.11 1.66 -22.24
N LEU A 26 14.90 1.92 -21.75
CA LEU A 26 14.17 3.14 -22.09
C LEU A 26 14.96 4.35 -21.58
N PRO A 27 14.81 5.53 -22.21
CA PRO A 27 15.54 6.72 -21.80
C PRO A 27 15.12 7.16 -20.39
N LEU A 28 16.03 7.79 -19.65
CA LEU A 28 15.72 8.38 -18.32
C LEU A 28 14.76 9.56 -18.41
N LYS A 29 14.62 10.20 -19.56
CA LYS A 29 13.69 11.29 -19.83
C LYS A 29 12.99 11.09 -21.15
N HIS A 30 11.72 11.40 -21.19
CA HIS A 30 10.89 11.31 -22.39
C HIS A 30 10.29 12.68 -22.72
N ALA A 31 10.34 13.06 -23.99
CA ALA A 31 9.71 14.32 -24.43
C ALA A 31 8.20 14.12 -24.52
N ALA A 32 7.47 14.97 -23.81
CA ALA A 32 6.00 14.93 -23.85
C ALA A 32 5.47 15.18 -25.27
N ALA A 33 4.48 14.41 -25.67
CA ALA A 33 3.76 14.55 -26.93
C ALA A 33 2.26 14.64 -26.67
N PRO A 34 1.47 15.27 -27.57
CA PRO A 34 0.01 15.25 -27.45
C PRO A 34 -0.52 13.82 -27.50
N THR A 35 -1.36 13.46 -26.55
CA THR A 35 -2.01 12.15 -26.49
C THR A 35 -3.21 12.07 -27.43
N LYS A 36 -3.64 10.84 -27.74
CA LYS A 36 -4.74 10.53 -28.65
C LYS A 36 -5.83 9.74 -27.94
N THR A 37 -6.99 9.64 -28.59
CA THR A 37 -8.12 8.87 -28.07
C THR A 37 -7.97 7.35 -28.20
N THR A 38 -6.85 6.89 -28.74
CA THR A 38 -6.51 5.45 -28.85
C THR A 38 -5.49 5.12 -27.75
N ILE A 39 -5.77 4.15 -26.93
CA ILE A 39 -4.84 3.69 -25.89
C ILE A 39 -3.58 3.12 -26.56
N THR A 40 -2.45 3.78 -26.38
CA THR A 40 -1.16 3.39 -26.98
C THR A 40 -0.03 3.37 -25.95
N PRO A 41 1.02 2.53 -26.16
CA PRO A 41 2.22 2.56 -25.34
C PRO A 41 2.89 3.95 -25.31
N ALA A 42 2.87 4.69 -26.43
CA ALA A 42 3.50 6.01 -26.54
C ALA A 42 2.77 7.07 -25.71
N ASP A 43 1.44 7.04 -25.65
CA ASP A 43 0.65 7.97 -24.87
C ASP A 43 0.79 7.69 -23.38
N LEU A 44 0.74 6.40 -22.99
CA LEU A 44 1.02 5.96 -21.61
C LEU A 44 2.44 6.37 -21.17
N MET A 45 3.47 6.19 -22.03
CA MET A 45 4.83 6.63 -21.76
C MET A 45 4.88 8.14 -21.54
N THR A 46 4.25 8.93 -22.41
CA THR A 46 4.20 10.39 -22.27
C THR A 46 3.59 10.82 -20.92
N ARG A 47 2.48 10.21 -20.52
CA ARG A 47 1.81 10.51 -19.24
C ARG A 47 2.65 10.09 -18.05
N LEU A 48 3.19 8.88 -18.09
CA LEU A 48 3.90 8.30 -16.95
C LEU A 48 5.21 9.03 -16.66
N TYR A 49 5.99 9.38 -17.69
CA TYR A 49 7.21 10.17 -17.50
C TYR A 49 6.95 11.58 -16.97
N LEU A 50 5.77 12.14 -17.17
CA LEU A 50 5.35 13.40 -16.55
C LEU A 50 4.87 13.18 -15.11
N TYR A 51 4.09 12.13 -14.90
CA TYR A 51 3.44 11.87 -13.61
C TYR A 51 4.40 11.34 -12.54
N SER A 52 5.41 10.57 -12.96
CA SER A 52 6.46 10.01 -12.09
C SER A 52 7.81 10.72 -12.26
N ASP A 53 7.81 11.99 -12.72
CA ASP A 53 9.01 12.82 -12.80
C ASP A 53 9.46 13.27 -11.40
N ASP A 54 10.77 13.42 -11.18
CA ASP A 54 11.33 13.87 -9.90
C ASP A 54 10.69 15.17 -9.39
N SER A 55 10.21 16.04 -10.29
CA SER A 55 9.52 17.27 -9.91
C SER A 55 8.19 17.04 -9.18
N MET A 56 7.68 15.81 -9.19
CA MET A 56 6.52 15.37 -8.40
C MET A 56 6.91 14.88 -6.99
N MET A 57 8.22 14.77 -6.69
CA MET A 57 8.75 14.42 -5.37
C MET A 57 8.04 13.22 -4.72
N GLY A 58 7.74 12.20 -5.52
CA GLY A 58 7.07 10.98 -5.06
C GLY A 58 5.63 11.16 -4.54
N ARG A 59 4.98 12.24 -4.82
CA ARG A 59 3.51 12.48 -4.69
C ARG A 59 2.89 12.13 -3.33
N ALA A 60 3.63 12.16 -2.21
CA ALA A 60 3.08 11.75 -0.91
C ALA A 60 1.81 12.52 -0.55
N ALA A 61 0.76 11.79 -0.16
CA ALA A 61 -0.50 12.40 0.28
C ALA A 61 -0.26 13.33 1.49
N GLY A 62 -0.98 14.44 1.53
CA GLY A 62 -0.78 15.47 2.55
C GLY A 62 0.34 16.47 2.24
N THR A 63 0.89 16.45 1.02
CA THR A 63 1.94 17.35 0.56
C THR A 63 1.50 18.20 -0.66
N GLU A 64 2.23 19.28 -0.91
CA GLU A 64 2.03 20.09 -2.13
C GLU A 64 2.31 19.30 -3.41
N TYR A 65 3.15 18.28 -3.35
CA TYR A 65 3.50 17.43 -4.50
C TYR A 65 2.34 16.55 -4.93
N ASN A 66 1.58 16.01 -3.99
CA ASN A 66 0.31 15.30 -4.31
C ASN A 66 -0.74 16.28 -4.86
N LEU A 67 -0.81 17.52 -4.33
CA LEU A 67 -1.68 18.53 -4.92
C LEU A 67 -1.28 18.89 -6.36
N LYS A 68 0.02 18.91 -6.69
CA LYS A 68 0.53 19.08 -8.06
C LYS A 68 0.12 17.92 -8.95
N ALA A 69 0.28 16.68 -8.49
CA ALA A 69 -0.11 15.47 -9.21
C ALA A 69 -1.62 15.42 -9.50
N THR A 70 -2.44 15.68 -8.49
CA THR A 70 -3.91 15.76 -8.67
C THR A 70 -4.35 16.92 -9.55
N ALA A 71 -3.63 18.04 -9.56
CA ALA A 71 -3.87 19.15 -10.49
C ALA A 71 -3.59 18.75 -11.94
N TYR A 72 -2.55 17.95 -12.20
CA TYR A 72 -2.27 17.38 -13.51
C TYR A 72 -3.44 16.50 -13.99
N ILE A 73 -3.89 15.55 -13.15
CA ILE A 73 -5.04 14.68 -13.48
C ILE A 73 -6.27 15.53 -13.80
N ALA A 74 -6.61 16.50 -12.96
CA ALA A 74 -7.77 17.38 -13.18
C ALA A 74 -7.66 18.23 -14.45
N ALA A 75 -6.46 18.65 -14.84
CA ALA A 75 -6.22 19.36 -16.09
C ALA A 75 -6.47 18.46 -17.30
N GLU A 76 -6.02 17.20 -17.24
CA GLU A 76 -6.21 16.22 -18.30
C GLU A 76 -7.70 15.87 -18.49
N VAL A 77 -8.43 15.53 -17.42
CA VAL A 77 -9.86 15.21 -17.54
C VAL A 77 -10.71 16.41 -18.01
N ARG A 78 -10.30 17.64 -17.66
CA ARG A 78 -10.90 18.86 -18.19
C ARG A 78 -10.61 19.02 -19.68
N ARG A 79 -9.36 18.78 -20.12
CA ARG A 79 -8.97 18.81 -21.55
C ARG A 79 -9.79 17.79 -22.37
N MET A 80 -10.06 16.63 -21.83
CA MET A 80 -10.88 15.57 -22.43
C MET A 80 -12.38 15.95 -22.50
N GLY A 81 -12.81 17.01 -21.81
CA GLY A 81 -14.21 17.44 -21.76
C GLY A 81 -15.09 16.56 -20.88
N LEU A 82 -14.52 15.86 -19.90
CA LEU A 82 -15.29 15.11 -18.91
C LEU A 82 -16.04 16.06 -17.97
N THR A 83 -17.15 15.59 -17.44
CA THR A 83 -17.97 16.33 -16.47
C THR A 83 -17.35 16.27 -15.09
N PRO A 84 -17.18 17.41 -14.38
CA PRO A 84 -16.78 17.42 -12.98
C PRO A 84 -17.78 16.63 -12.13
N ALA A 85 -17.27 15.79 -11.22
CA ALA A 85 -18.09 14.97 -10.35
C ALA A 85 -17.55 14.95 -8.88
N GLY A 86 -16.71 15.90 -8.50
CA GLY A 86 -16.26 16.11 -7.14
C GLY A 86 -17.13 17.10 -6.37
N ASP A 87 -16.59 17.62 -5.28
CA ASP A 87 -17.31 18.55 -4.40
C ASP A 87 -17.69 19.85 -5.12
N SER A 88 -18.88 20.37 -4.79
CA SER A 88 -19.39 21.66 -5.28
C SER A 88 -19.35 21.81 -6.81
N GLY A 89 -19.43 20.71 -7.55
CA GLY A 89 -19.40 20.71 -9.01
C GLY A 89 -17.98 20.89 -9.59
N GLY A 90 -16.94 20.69 -8.81
CA GLY A 90 -15.53 20.64 -9.23
C GLY A 90 -15.07 19.23 -9.57
N PHE A 91 -13.77 19.10 -9.91
CA PHE A 91 -13.14 17.79 -10.11
C PHE A 91 -12.55 17.21 -8.83
N PHE A 92 -12.44 17.98 -7.75
CA PHE A 92 -11.83 17.54 -6.50
C PHE A 92 -12.87 17.18 -5.46
N GLN A 93 -12.62 16.10 -4.72
CA GLN A 93 -13.24 15.82 -3.45
C GLN A 93 -12.15 15.94 -2.38
N ASN A 94 -12.30 16.92 -1.47
CA ASN A 94 -11.33 17.12 -0.41
C ASN A 94 -11.45 16.02 0.64
N VAL A 95 -10.33 15.39 0.94
CA VAL A 95 -10.23 14.32 1.94
C VAL A 95 -9.63 14.89 3.21
N PRO A 96 -10.34 14.86 4.34
CA PRO A 96 -9.91 15.51 5.58
C PRO A 96 -8.85 14.67 6.30
N ILE A 97 -7.63 14.64 5.76
CA ILE A 97 -6.50 13.99 6.40
C ILE A 97 -5.86 14.96 7.39
N VAL A 98 -5.48 14.45 8.55
CA VAL A 98 -4.68 15.16 9.55
C VAL A 98 -3.35 14.46 9.75
N LYS A 99 -2.30 15.26 9.90
CA LYS A 99 -0.97 14.83 10.31
C LYS A 99 -0.86 14.94 11.82
N ARG A 100 -0.39 13.89 12.46
CA ARG A 100 -0.16 13.80 13.90
C ARG A 100 1.33 13.69 14.18
N GLU A 101 1.84 14.58 14.99
CA GLU A 101 3.24 14.62 15.39
C GLU A 101 3.33 14.59 16.91
N PHE A 102 4.40 13.96 17.43
CA PHE A 102 4.62 13.95 18.86
C PHE A 102 4.84 15.38 19.38
N ASP A 103 4.07 15.76 20.40
CA ASP A 103 4.21 17.08 21.04
C ASP A 103 5.51 17.13 21.85
N THR A 104 6.41 18.02 21.43
CA THR A 104 7.72 18.22 22.10
C THR A 104 7.62 18.74 23.54
N HIS A 105 6.45 19.23 23.95
CA HIS A 105 6.18 19.61 25.34
C HIS A 105 5.78 18.40 26.23
N SER A 106 5.67 17.23 25.66
CA SER A 106 5.39 15.99 26.37
C SER A 106 6.49 15.67 27.38
N THR A 107 6.09 15.17 28.54
CA THR A 107 7.04 14.77 29.60
C THR A 107 6.74 13.36 30.07
N LEU A 108 7.80 12.64 30.41
CA LEU A 108 7.76 11.38 31.13
C LEU A 108 8.85 11.44 32.22
N ILE A 109 8.44 11.35 33.48
CA ILE A 109 9.31 11.59 34.66
C ILE A 109 9.20 10.36 35.56
N VAL A 110 10.36 9.82 35.95
CA VAL A 110 10.47 8.70 36.89
C VAL A 110 11.25 9.16 38.09
N ASP A 111 10.63 9.16 39.26
CA ASP A 111 11.26 9.54 40.54
C ASP A 111 11.98 10.91 40.46
N GLY A 112 11.36 11.88 39.80
CA GLY A 112 11.87 13.24 39.60
C GLY A 112 12.87 13.40 38.43
N ALA A 113 13.32 12.33 37.80
CA ALA A 113 14.20 12.39 36.62
C ALA A 113 13.38 12.41 35.32
N THR A 114 13.57 13.45 34.52
CA THR A 114 12.92 13.56 33.20
C THR A 114 13.61 12.65 32.18
N LEU A 115 12.83 11.80 31.52
CA LEU A 115 13.28 10.94 30.44
C LEU A 115 13.30 11.68 29.10
N ARG A 116 14.24 11.31 28.23
CA ARG A 116 14.41 11.91 26.90
C ARG A 116 13.60 11.12 25.86
N PRO A 117 12.69 11.77 25.12
CA PRO A 117 12.01 11.11 24.02
C PRO A 117 13.01 10.65 22.96
N TRP A 118 12.71 9.53 22.35
CA TRP A 118 13.49 8.84 21.29
C TRP A 118 14.78 8.16 21.75
N ASP A 119 15.34 8.57 22.90
CA ASP A 119 16.51 7.93 23.51
C ASP A 119 16.10 6.95 24.63
N ASP A 120 15.40 7.47 25.63
CA ASP A 120 14.99 6.72 26.82
C ASP A 120 13.64 6.03 26.62
N TYR A 121 12.75 6.66 25.82
CA TYR A 121 11.47 6.10 25.43
C TYR A 121 11.02 6.53 24.03
N VAL A 122 10.16 5.71 23.41
CA VAL A 122 9.47 6.01 22.16
C VAL A 122 7.96 6.00 22.44
N PRO A 123 7.27 7.15 22.27
CA PRO A 123 5.81 7.21 22.43
C PRO A 123 5.12 6.47 21.28
N ARG A 124 4.02 5.80 21.60
CA ARG A 124 3.36 4.94 20.63
C ARG A 124 1.83 4.99 20.73
N ASP A 125 1.29 6.18 20.83
CA ASP A 125 -0.14 6.36 20.66
C ASP A 125 -0.43 7.60 19.83
N PRO A 126 -0.73 7.46 18.54
CA PRO A 126 -1.09 8.58 17.68
C PRO A 126 -2.54 9.01 17.86
N ARG A 127 -3.30 8.41 18.77
CA ARG A 127 -4.69 8.79 19.02
C ARG A 127 -4.75 10.05 19.87
N ARG A 128 -5.87 10.76 19.77
CA ARG A 128 -6.13 11.97 20.54
C ARG A 128 -6.01 11.72 22.03
N ALA A 129 -5.48 12.70 22.73
CA ALA A 129 -5.48 12.84 24.18
C ALA A 129 -5.30 11.54 24.98
N THR A 130 -4.06 11.23 25.28
CA THR A 130 -3.74 10.28 26.34
C THR A 130 -4.09 10.90 27.70
N LYS A 131 -4.47 10.05 28.68
CA LYS A 131 -4.69 10.53 30.04
C LYS A 131 -3.35 10.97 30.66
N PRO A 132 -3.21 12.21 31.14
CA PRO A 132 -2.09 12.57 31.98
C PRO A 132 -2.14 11.73 33.27
N PHE A 133 -0.96 11.36 33.77
CA PHE A 133 -0.82 10.63 35.03
C PHE A 133 0.15 11.38 35.95
N ASP A 134 -0.22 11.51 37.20
CA ASP A 134 0.60 12.21 38.20
C ASP A 134 0.75 11.38 39.45
N GLY A 135 1.98 11.20 39.89
CA GLY A 135 2.29 10.44 41.10
C GLY A 135 1.89 8.96 41.04
N THR A 136 1.74 8.41 39.86
CA THR A 136 1.28 7.04 39.65
C THR A 136 2.43 6.05 39.92
N GLN A 137 2.18 5.05 40.77
CA GLN A 137 3.19 4.03 41.05
C GLN A 137 3.36 3.08 39.87
N ALA A 138 4.61 2.82 39.47
CA ALA A 138 4.94 1.76 38.53
C ALA A 138 4.62 0.38 39.14
N VAL A 139 4.14 -0.54 38.32
CA VAL A 139 3.89 -1.94 38.68
C VAL A 139 4.41 -2.86 37.58
N TYR A 140 5.16 -3.87 37.97
CA TYR A 140 5.66 -4.87 37.01
C TYR A 140 4.55 -5.85 36.64
N ALA A 141 4.27 -5.98 35.35
CA ALA A 141 3.21 -6.85 34.87
C ALA A 141 3.65 -8.29 34.56
N GLY A 142 4.95 -8.55 34.57
CA GLY A 142 5.51 -9.80 34.08
C GLY A 142 6.15 -9.64 32.69
N THR A 143 6.74 -10.71 32.19
CA THR A 143 7.33 -10.76 30.85
C THR A 143 6.32 -11.32 29.86
N LEU A 144 6.24 -10.75 28.66
CA LEU A 144 5.33 -11.25 27.62
C LEU A 144 5.59 -12.73 27.32
N GLY A 145 4.51 -13.50 27.29
CA GLY A 145 4.57 -14.96 27.11
C GLY A 145 4.69 -15.77 28.40
N ASP A 146 4.82 -15.13 29.56
CA ASP A 146 4.77 -15.84 30.86
C ASP A 146 3.35 -16.32 31.17
N SER A 147 3.25 -17.48 31.83
CA SER A 147 1.96 -18.04 32.28
C SER A 147 1.27 -17.17 33.31
N THR A 148 2.02 -16.32 34.01
CA THR A 148 1.52 -15.44 35.08
C THR A 148 1.81 -13.99 34.72
N MET A 149 0.77 -13.24 34.43
CA MET A 149 0.82 -11.81 34.15
C MET A 149 -0.11 -11.08 35.14
N LEU A 150 0.23 -9.83 35.46
CA LEU A 150 -0.64 -8.95 36.24
C LEU A 150 -2.07 -8.96 35.71
N THR A 151 -3.05 -9.01 36.60
CA THR A 151 -4.47 -8.93 36.20
C THR A 151 -4.87 -7.50 35.83
N PRO A 152 -5.91 -7.31 34.99
CA PRO A 152 -6.42 -5.98 34.67
C PRO A 152 -6.80 -5.15 35.91
N ASP A 153 -7.41 -5.77 36.93
CA ASP A 153 -7.82 -5.09 38.16
C ASP A 153 -6.61 -4.61 38.97
N GLN A 154 -5.55 -5.40 39.04
CA GLN A 154 -4.29 -5.01 39.69
C GLN A 154 -3.55 -3.90 38.93
N ALA A 155 -3.78 -3.79 37.64
CA ALA A 155 -3.18 -2.77 36.78
C ALA A 155 -3.94 -1.43 36.80
N ALA A 156 -5.19 -1.43 37.26
CA ALA A 156 -6.06 -0.27 37.22
C ALA A 156 -5.43 0.94 37.94
N GLY A 157 -5.37 2.08 37.24
CA GLY A 157 -4.78 3.32 37.75
C GLY A 157 -3.26 3.29 38.00
N ARG A 158 -2.56 2.21 37.63
CA ARG A 158 -1.11 2.07 37.79
C ARG A 158 -0.38 2.36 36.47
N PHE A 159 0.93 2.65 36.57
CA PHE A 159 1.82 2.68 35.41
C PHE A 159 2.43 1.28 35.21
N VAL A 160 1.90 0.57 34.22
CA VAL A 160 2.21 -0.84 33.99
C VAL A 160 3.50 -0.98 33.19
N VAL A 161 4.45 -1.77 33.69
CA VAL A 161 5.71 -2.06 33.00
C VAL A 161 5.77 -3.53 32.62
N ILE A 162 6.01 -3.81 31.35
CA ILE A 162 6.01 -5.14 30.74
C ILE A 162 7.41 -5.47 30.26
N GLY A 163 7.96 -6.60 30.71
CA GLY A 163 9.22 -7.17 30.18
C GLY A 163 8.99 -7.88 28.85
N VAL A 164 10.04 -7.93 28.02
CA VAL A 164 10.07 -8.70 26.77
C VAL A 164 11.31 -9.58 26.76
N ARG A 165 11.16 -10.85 26.38
CA ARG A 165 12.30 -11.75 26.15
C ARG A 165 12.81 -11.57 24.73
N PHE A 166 14.12 -11.50 24.61
CA PHE A 166 14.81 -11.46 23.34
C PHE A 166 15.53 -12.79 23.12
N GLY A 167 15.46 -13.34 21.93
CA GLY A 167 16.14 -14.56 21.57
C GLY A 167 16.23 -14.74 20.05
N PRO A 168 17.19 -15.53 19.56
CA PRO A 168 17.43 -15.70 18.12
C PRO A 168 16.22 -16.27 17.34
N ASN A 169 15.29 -16.92 18.05
CA ASN A 169 14.11 -17.54 17.44
C ASN A 169 12.80 -16.79 17.72
N LEU A 170 12.85 -15.62 18.33
CA LEU A 170 11.68 -14.84 18.74
C LEU A 170 11.91 -13.37 18.39
N PRO A 171 11.64 -12.94 17.16
CA PRO A 171 11.76 -11.54 16.82
C PRO A 171 10.83 -10.72 17.74
N PRO A 172 11.31 -9.60 18.31
CA PRO A 172 10.56 -8.77 19.26
C PRO A 172 9.19 -8.32 18.75
N SER A 173 9.10 -8.05 17.47
CA SER A 173 7.86 -7.63 16.81
C SER A 173 6.75 -8.68 16.84
N ALA A 174 7.10 -9.97 16.82
CA ALA A 174 6.12 -11.06 16.86
C ALA A 174 5.49 -11.26 18.25
N GLN A 175 6.14 -10.76 19.32
CA GLN A 175 5.68 -10.92 20.70
C GLN A 175 4.83 -9.74 21.19
N VAL A 176 5.04 -8.55 20.63
CA VAL A 176 4.41 -7.32 21.12
C VAL A 176 3.16 -7.02 20.32
N ASN A 177 2.06 -7.70 20.65
CA ASN A 177 0.75 -7.31 20.13
C ASN A 177 0.20 -6.13 20.94
N ARG A 178 0.41 -4.91 20.46
CA ARG A 178 -0.02 -3.66 21.11
C ARG A 178 -1.54 -3.64 21.35
N GLY A 179 -2.35 -4.10 20.41
CA GLY A 179 -3.81 -4.12 20.55
C GLY A 179 -4.25 -5.00 21.73
N ALA A 180 -3.68 -6.18 21.86
CA ALA A 180 -3.95 -7.09 22.97
C ALA A 180 -3.50 -6.50 24.32
N ILE A 181 -2.33 -5.84 24.37
CA ILE A 181 -1.81 -5.19 25.58
C ILE A 181 -2.72 -4.02 25.99
N LEU A 182 -3.08 -3.14 25.08
CA LEU A 182 -3.99 -2.04 25.33
C LEU A 182 -5.39 -2.52 25.77
N GLY A 183 -5.91 -3.56 25.12
CA GLY A 183 -7.17 -4.18 25.50
C GLY A 183 -7.12 -4.75 26.92
N ARG A 184 -6.05 -5.45 27.27
CA ARG A 184 -5.86 -6.03 28.60
C ARG A 184 -5.74 -4.97 29.70
N TYR A 185 -4.97 -3.91 29.47
CA TYR A 185 -4.64 -2.90 30.51
C TYR A 185 -5.26 -1.53 30.22
N ARG A 186 -6.45 -1.50 29.60
CA ARG A 186 -7.12 -0.25 29.21
C ARG A 186 -7.45 0.69 30.39
N THR A 187 -7.50 0.18 31.62
CA THR A 187 -7.76 0.94 32.86
C THR A 187 -6.47 1.40 33.53
N ALA A 188 -5.30 1.03 33.01
CA ALA A 188 -4.02 1.53 33.50
C ALA A 188 -3.90 3.05 33.28
N ALA A 189 -3.04 3.71 34.02
CA ALA A 189 -2.69 5.11 33.80
C ALA A 189 -1.72 5.28 32.64
N GLY A 190 -0.79 4.33 32.48
CA GLY A 190 0.12 4.26 31.36
C GLY A 190 0.73 2.86 31.23
N ILE A 191 1.31 2.57 30.09
CA ILE A 191 1.92 1.28 29.77
C ILE A 191 3.32 1.51 29.18
N ALA A 192 4.33 0.90 29.76
CA ALA A 192 5.68 0.85 29.21
C ALA A 192 6.05 -0.59 28.86
N VAL A 193 6.60 -0.80 27.66
CA VAL A 193 7.13 -2.09 27.21
C VAL A 193 8.65 -1.97 27.07
N ALA A 194 9.39 -2.79 27.81
CA ALA A 194 10.86 -2.77 27.84
C ALA A 194 11.44 -3.49 26.62
N SER A 195 11.35 -2.86 25.45
CA SER A 195 11.78 -3.43 24.17
C SER A 195 12.53 -2.46 23.26
N LEU A 196 12.80 -1.24 23.71
CA LEU A 196 13.40 -0.22 22.85
C LEU A 196 14.83 -0.59 22.41
N ASP A 197 15.62 -1.24 23.29
CA ASP A 197 17.00 -1.61 22.97
C ASP A 197 17.11 -2.62 21.83
N SER A 198 16.10 -3.44 21.64
CA SER A 198 16.05 -4.46 20.57
C SER A 198 15.24 -4.02 19.34
N MET A 199 14.73 -2.79 19.37
CA MET A 199 13.97 -2.25 18.24
C MET A 199 14.91 -1.96 17.07
N PRO A 200 14.64 -2.50 15.85
CA PRO A 200 15.43 -2.20 14.67
C PRO A 200 15.50 -0.69 14.41
N PRO A 201 16.65 -0.15 13.98
CA PRO A 201 16.80 1.29 13.73
C PRO A 201 15.73 1.86 12.78
N GLY A 202 15.40 1.14 11.70
CA GLY A 202 14.35 1.56 10.73
C GLY A 202 12.98 1.68 11.38
N LEU A 203 12.61 0.75 12.28
CA LEU A 203 11.33 0.84 13.00
C LEU A 203 11.31 2.03 13.99
N ARG A 204 12.45 2.34 14.61
CA ARG A 204 12.58 3.50 15.49
C ARG A 204 12.45 4.82 14.70
N SER A 205 13.06 4.89 13.51
CA SER A 205 12.89 6.02 12.59
C SER A 205 11.44 6.16 12.14
N PHE A 206 10.81 5.08 11.72
CA PHE A 206 9.40 5.06 11.33
C PHE A 206 8.47 5.62 12.43
N PHE A 207 8.77 5.40 13.71
CA PHE A 207 7.95 5.95 14.80
C PHE A 207 8.18 7.46 15.05
N ARG A 208 9.26 8.02 14.51
CA ARG A 208 9.50 9.48 14.54
C ARG A 208 8.74 10.22 13.47
N GLU A 209 8.42 9.51 12.36
CA GLU A 209 7.68 10.11 11.27
C GLU A 209 6.26 10.50 11.68
N PRO A 210 5.73 11.56 11.11
CA PRO A 210 4.35 11.95 11.31
C PRO A 210 3.41 10.78 11.00
N GLN A 211 2.37 10.62 11.81
CA GLN A 211 1.31 9.66 11.54
C GLN A 211 0.13 10.39 10.91
N PHE A 212 -0.55 9.74 9.99
CA PHE A 212 -1.72 10.31 9.34
C PHE A 212 -3.01 9.63 9.79
N ALA A 213 -4.11 10.36 9.75
CA ALA A 213 -5.43 9.82 10.05
C ALA A 213 -6.50 10.56 9.25
N LEU A 214 -7.56 9.85 8.91
CA LEU A 214 -8.76 10.45 8.36
C LEU A 214 -9.53 11.14 9.51
N HIS A 215 -9.90 12.41 9.32
CA HIS A 215 -10.65 13.20 10.27
C HIS A 215 -12.01 13.58 9.66
N ASP A 216 -12.91 12.60 9.54
CA ASP A 216 -14.20 12.75 8.86
C ASP A 216 -15.32 13.34 9.74
N GLY A 217 -14.97 13.84 10.92
CA GLY A 217 -15.96 14.38 11.88
C GLY A 217 -16.74 13.31 12.65
N ALA A 218 -16.80 12.10 12.15
CA ALA A 218 -17.43 10.94 12.79
C ALA A 218 -16.44 10.21 13.72
N GLN A 219 -15.53 10.94 14.36
CA GLN A 219 -14.62 10.32 15.33
C GLN A 219 -15.46 9.56 16.36
N PRO A 220 -15.19 8.27 16.58
CA PRO A 220 -15.63 7.66 17.81
C PRO A 220 -15.13 8.62 18.89
N THR A 221 -16.03 9.16 19.65
CA THR A 221 -15.69 9.91 20.85
C THR A 221 -14.84 8.96 21.68
N ASP A 222 -13.51 9.06 21.55
CA ASP A 222 -12.58 8.39 22.43
C ASP A 222 -12.62 9.14 23.77
N THR A 223 -13.87 9.19 24.30
CA THR A 223 -14.23 9.79 25.58
C THR A 223 -13.62 9.02 26.74
N MET A 224 -13.10 7.83 26.46
CA MET A 224 -12.30 7.04 27.40
C MET A 224 -10.85 7.08 26.95
N GLY A 225 -10.10 8.08 27.40
CA GLY A 225 -8.68 8.18 27.13
C GLY A 225 -7.99 6.83 27.38
N LEU A 226 -7.39 6.28 26.35
CA LEU A 226 -6.55 5.11 26.47
C LEU A 226 -5.31 5.44 27.32
N PRO A 227 -4.72 4.46 28.01
CA PRO A 227 -3.47 4.68 28.71
C PRO A 227 -2.37 5.10 27.73
N SER A 228 -1.51 6.03 28.15
CA SER A 228 -0.29 6.34 27.40
C SER A 228 0.52 5.07 27.17
N TYR A 229 1.04 4.89 25.97
CA TYR A 229 1.80 3.70 25.60
C TYR A 229 3.18 4.10 25.11
N VAL A 230 4.22 3.55 25.70
CA VAL A 230 5.61 3.83 25.35
C VAL A 230 6.44 2.53 25.26
N TYR A 231 7.40 2.52 24.34
CA TYR A 231 8.53 1.60 24.42
C TYR A 231 9.63 2.27 25.22
N VAL A 232 10.22 1.57 26.17
CA VAL A 232 11.31 2.07 27.00
C VAL A 232 12.56 1.20 26.87
N THR A 233 13.74 1.76 27.18
CA THR A 233 14.97 0.97 27.31
C THR A 233 14.91 0.07 28.53
N GLY A 234 15.68 -1.03 28.53
CA GLY A 234 15.84 -1.89 29.70
C GLY A 234 16.39 -1.11 30.89
N ALA A 235 17.30 -0.17 30.66
CA ALA A 235 17.86 0.71 31.69
C ALA A 235 16.79 1.57 32.37
N VAL A 236 15.87 2.16 31.59
CA VAL A 236 14.73 2.91 32.13
C VAL A 236 13.79 2.00 32.94
N ALA A 237 13.47 0.82 32.39
CA ALA A 237 12.61 -0.14 33.08
C ALA A 237 13.25 -0.60 34.42
N GLN A 238 14.54 -0.92 34.43
CA GLN A 238 15.28 -1.26 35.67
C GLN A 238 15.29 -0.10 36.66
N ASN A 239 15.51 1.13 36.20
CA ASN A 239 15.47 2.31 37.07
C ASN A 239 14.10 2.47 37.76
N MET A 240 13.01 2.16 37.06
CA MET A 240 11.64 2.23 37.64
C MET A 240 11.49 1.31 38.86
N PHE A 241 12.25 0.21 38.97
CA PHE A 241 12.16 -0.75 40.07
C PHE A 241 13.38 -0.77 40.97
N GLY A 242 14.49 -0.14 40.59
CA GLY A 242 15.76 -0.22 41.28
C GLY A 242 16.43 -1.62 41.21
N ALA A 243 15.94 -2.50 40.32
CA ALA A 243 16.42 -3.87 40.16
C ALA A 243 16.18 -4.36 38.72
N PRO A 244 16.93 -5.36 38.22
CA PRO A 244 16.65 -6.02 36.94
C PRO A 244 15.24 -6.64 36.92
N LEU A 245 14.58 -6.55 35.74
CA LEU A 245 13.21 -7.06 35.58
C LEU A 245 13.12 -8.59 35.75
N GLU A 246 14.16 -9.32 35.38
CA GLU A 246 14.20 -10.79 35.38
C GLU A 246 14.00 -11.39 36.81
N GLY A 247 14.32 -10.63 37.85
CA GLY A 247 14.15 -11.06 39.25
C GLY A 247 12.79 -10.67 39.85
N LEU A 248 11.99 -9.88 39.13
CA LEU A 248 10.74 -9.35 39.68
C LEU A 248 9.57 -10.32 39.44
N LYS A 249 8.66 -10.34 40.41
CA LYS A 249 7.36 -11.03 40.27
C LYS A 249 6.29 -10.05 39.77
N PRO A 250 5.31 -10.51 38.97
CA PRO A 250 4.14 -9.68 38.64
C PRO A 250 3.51 -9.11 39.91
N GLY A 251 3.22 -7.80 39.89
CA GLY A 251 2.71 -7.06 41.05
C GLY A 251 3.81 -6.35 41.85
N ALA A 252 5.10 -6.54 41.57
CA ALA A 252 6.16 -5.78 42.19
C ALA A 252 5.94 -4.28 41.98
N ALA A 253 6.00 -3.52 43.09
CA ALA A 253 5.81 -2.07 43.09
C ALA A 253 7.15 -1.38 42.75
N GLY A 254 7.06 -0.39 41.87
CA GLY A 254 8.20 0.43 41.49
C GLY A 254 8.08 1.87 41.98
N LYS A 255 8.91 2.73 41.43
CA LYS A 255 8.95 4.16 41.69
C LYS A 255 7.72 4.89 41.15
N THR A 256 7.57 6.13 41.57
CA THR A 256 6.54 7.02 41.09
C THR A 256 6.83 7.51 39.69
N VAL A 257 5.82 7.45 38.84
CA VAL A 257 5.85 7.94 37.46
C VAL A 257 4.82 9.05 37.29
N ARG A 258 5.21 10.10 36.61
CA ARG A 258 4.30 11.17 36.18
C ARG A 258 4.60 11.58 34.76
N GLY A 259 3.60 12.06 34.03
CA GLY A 259 3.79 12.46 32.66
C GLY A 259 2.52 12.93 31.98
N SER A 260 2.72 13.58 30.85
CA SER A 260 1.69 13.90 29.88
C SER A 260 2.32 13.71 28.50
N LEU A 261 1.80 12.73 27.77
CA LEU A 261 2.26 12.46 26.41
C LEU A 261 1.15 12.92 25.47
N GLY A 262 1.47 13.83 24.57
CA GLY A 262 0.53 14.41 23.62
C GLY A 262 1.01 14.27 22.18
N PHE A 263 0.05 14.44 21.29
CA PHE A 263 0.30 14.57 19.86
C PHE A 263 -0.44 15.80 19.36
N THR A 264 0.23 16.60 18.55
CA THR A 264 -0.38 17.74 17.86
C THR A 264 -0.99 17.27 16.55
N GLU A 265 -2.11 17.85 16.17
CA GLU A 265 -2.76 17.60 14.87
C GLU A 265 -2.67 18.86 14.01
N SER A 266 -2.35 18.69 12.74
CA SER A 266 -2.42 19.73 11.72
C SER A 266 -3.10 19.18 10.46
N PRO A 267 -3.83 20.01 9.68
CA PRO A 267 -4.38 19.59 8.41
C PRO A 267 -3.28 19.13 7.44
N ALA A 268 -3.51 18.02 6.76
CA ALA A 268 -2.67 17.53 5.68
C ALA A 268 -3.49 17.60 4.37
N PRO A 269 -3.15 18.49 3.43
CA PRO A 269 -3.97 18.72 2.25
C PRO A 269 -3.98 17.49 1.34
N ALA A 270 -5.17 16.92 1.12
CA ALA A 270 -5.36 15.73 0.29
C ALA A 270 -6.71 15.80 -0.44
N ARG A 271 -6.77 15.20 -1.63
CA ARG A 271 -7.99 15.22 -2.43
C ARG A 271 -8.04 14.09 -3.44
N ASN A 272 -9.21 13.49 -3.58
CA ASN A 272 -9.53 12.64 -4.73
C ASN A 272 -9.76 13.53 -5.97
N VAL A 273 -9.51 12.99 -7.15
CA VAL A 273 -9.98 13.57 -8.41
C VAL A 273 -11.14 12.72 -8.92
N VAL A 274 -12.26 13.37 -9.23
CA VAL A 274 -13.50 12.68 -9.65
C VAL A 274 -14.04 13.32 -10.92
N ALA A 275 -14.16 12.51 -11.98
CA ALA A 275 -14.68 12.94 -13.27
C ALA A 275 -15.72 11.94 -13.78
N MET A 276 -16.65 12.39 -14.60
CA MET A 276 -17.75 11.56 -15.11
C MET A 276 -17.89 11.71 -16.61
N LEU A 277 -18.21 10.59 -17.26
CA LEU A 277 -18.75 10.56 -18.62
C LEU A 277 -20.24 10.14 -18.54
N PRO A 278 -21.19 11.03 -18.85
CA PRO A 278 -22.61 10.68 -18.82
C PRO A 278 -22.97 9.57 -19.80
N GLY A 279 -23.76 8.62 -19.37
CA GLY A 279 -24.29 7.53 -20.20
C GLY A 279 -25.30 8.00 -21.23
N SER A 280 -25.52 7.17 -22.24
CA SER A 280 -26.43 7.46 -23.37
C SER A 280 -27.88 7.04 -23.13
N ASP A 281 -28.15 6.10 -22.25
CA ASP A 281 -29.47 5.57 -21.97
C ASP A 281 -30.21 6.41 -20.93
N ALA A 282 -31.39 6.89 -21.23
CA ALA A 282 -32.14 7.78 -20.33
C ALA A 282 -32.51 7.12 -18.99
N THR A 283 -32.67 5.80 -18.98
CA THR A 283 -33.01 5.02 -17.78
C THR A 283 -31.78 4.62 -16.98
N LEU A 284 -30.71 4.22 -17.66
CA LEU A 284 -29.52 3.64 -17.01
C LEU A 284 -28.41 4.66 -16.72
N ARG A 285 -28.45 5.87 -17.28
CA ARG A 285 -27.42 6.90 -17.08
C ARG A 285 -27.29 7.39 -15.62
N GLY A 286 -28.26 7.07 -14.76
CA GLY A 286 -28.19 7.31 -13.32
C GLY A 286 -27.45 6.23 -12.54
N GLU A 287 -26.98 5.18 -13.22
CA GLU A 287 -26.12 4.13 -12.68
C GLU A 287 -24.70 4.29 -13.20
N TYR A 288 -23.72 3.86 -12.39
CA TYR A 288 -22.31 4.15 -12.65
C TYR A 288 -21.46 2.88 -12.63
N VAL A 289 -20.53 2.77 -13.57
CA VAL A 289 -19.36 1.89 -13.44
C VAL A 289 -18.20 2.79 -13.03
N ALA A 290 -17.62 2.52 -11.86
CA ALA A 290 -16.45 3.23 -11.35
C ALA A 290 -15.18 2.60 -11.91
N ILE A 291 -14.23 3.43 -12.34
CA ILE A 291 -12.90 3.02 -12.79
C ILE A 291 -11.91 3.85 -11.98
N GLY A 292 -10.98 3.20 -11.29
CA GLY A 292 -10.13 3.90 -10.33
C GLY A 292 -8.70 3.36 -10.24
N ALA A 293 -7.87 4.21 -9.64
CA ALA A 293 -6.47 4.03 -9.29
C ALA A 293 -6.15 4.96 -8.12
N HIS A 294 -4.99 4.83 -7.46
CA HIS A 294 -4.60 5.85 -6.52
C HIS A 294 -3.63 6.87 -7.11
N ASN A 295 -3.60 8.06 -6.52
CA ASN A 295 -2.87 9.20 -7.06
C ASN A 295 -1.65 9.62 -6.23
N ASP A 296 -1.47 9.05 -5.06
CA ASP A 296 -0.33 9.30 -4.17
C ASP A 296 0.73 8.20 -4.29
N HIS A 297 1.87 8.45 -3.66
CA HIS A 297 2.90 7.47 -3.39
C HIS A 297 3.67 7.90 -2.13
N VAL A 298 4.77 7.24 -1.79
CA VAL A 298 5.43 7.38 -0.48
C VAL A 298 6.35 8.60 -0.32
N GLY A 299 6.59 9.37 -1.39
CA GLY A 299 7.34 10.63 -1.29
C GLY A 299 8.84 10.48 -1.52
N PHE A 300 9.66 11.02 -0.60
CA PHE A 300 11.11 11.01 -0.73
C PHE A 300 11.80 10.84 0.63
N ASP A 301 13.05 10.34 0.62
CA ASP A 301 13.91 10.29 1.79
C ASP A 301 14.91 11.47 1.80
N HIS A 302 15.38 11.85 2.97
CA HIS A 302 16.41 12.88 3.11
C HIS A 302 17.83 12.34 2.88
N THR A 303 18.00 11.01 2.84
CA THR A 303 19.30 10.33 2.66
C THR A 303 19.32 9.63 1.30
N PRO A 304 20.00 10.21 0.29
CA PRO A 304 20.10 9.57 -1.01
C PRO A 304 20.81 8.21 -0.94
N VAL A 305 20.35 7.28 -1.74
CA VAL A 305 20.98 5.98 -1.98
C VAL A 305 21.52 5.92 -3.42
N ASP A 306 22.44 5.01 -3.69
CA ASP A 306 22.88 4.77 -5.08
C ASP A 306 21.86 3.88 -5.78
N HIS A 307 21.11 4.48 -6.69
CA HIS A 307 20.06 3.83 -7.46
C HIS A 307 20.54 2.53 -8.16
N ASP A 308 21.71 2.58 -8.79
CA ASP A 308 22.20 1.44 -9.57
C ASP A 308 22.59 0.28 -8.66
N SER A 309 23.12 0.56 -7.48
CA SER A 309 23.41 -0.45 -6.46
C SER A 309 22.14 -1.11 -5.92
N ILE A 310 21.09 -0.33 -5.65
CA ILE A 310 19.78 -0.87 -5.22
C ILE A 310 19.21 -1.75 -6.32
N ARG A 311 19.19 -1.26 -7.57
CA ARG A 311 18.69 -2.03 -8.71
C ARG A 311 19.42 -3.36 -8.90
N ALA A 312 20.75 -3.34 -8.80
CA ALA A 312 21.59 -4.54 -8.91
C ALA A 312 21.33 -5.54 -7.77
N TYR A 313 21.14 -5.03 -6.53
CA TYR A 313 20.77 -5.83 -5.38
C TYR A 313 19.39 -6.48 -5.56
N ASN A 314 18.38 -5.71 -5.92
CA ASN A 314 17.02 -6.18 -6.19
C ASN A 314 17.01 -7.29 -7.26
N GLY A 315 17.76 -7.08 -8.35
CA GLY A 315 17.90 -8.10 -9.38
C GLY A 315 18.62 -9.37 -8.92
N ALA A 316 19.57 -9.27 -7.99
CA ALA A 316 20.24 -10.44 -7.41
C ALA A 316 19.32 -11.21 -6.48
N GLU A 317 18.58 -10.52 -5.62
CA GLU A 317 17.60 -11.13 -4.72
C GLU A 317 16.49 -11.84 -5.52
N ARG A 318 15.98 -11.19 -6.57
CA ARG A 318 14.97 -11.78 -7.44
C ARG A 318 15.43 -13.07 -8.12
N ARG A 319 16.69 -13.12 -8.56
CA ARG A 319 17.26 -14.37 -9.11
C ARG A 319 17.28 -15.52 -8.10
N LEU A 320 17.49 -15.23 -6.82
CA LEU A 320 17.42 -16.26 -5.76
C LEU A 320 15.97 -16.78 -5.59
N GLU A 321 14.98 -15.91 -5.65
CA GLU A 321 13.55 -16.29 -5.61
C GLU A 321 13.16 -17.16 -6.79
N LEU A 322 13.53 -16.76 -8.00
CA LEU A 322 13.24 -17.51 -9.21
C LEU A 322 13.94 -18.88 -9.24
N ALA A 323 15.10 -19.00 -8.57
CA ALA A 323 15.81 -20.27 -8.44
C ALA A 323 15.13 -21.25 -7.45
N ALA A 324 14.30 -20.74 -6.53
CA ALA A 324 13.58 -21.54 -5.53
C ALA A 324 12.13 -21.06 -5.38
N PRO A 325 11.25 -21.26 -6.39
CA PRO A 325 9.90 -20.74 -6.37
C PRO A 325 9.11 -21.21 -5.14
N GLY A 326 8.39 -20.28 -4.49
CA GLY A 326 7.61 -20.54 -3.29
C GLY A 326 8.42 -20.58 -1.99
N GLN A 327 9.73 -20.34 -2.03
CA GLN A 327 10.57 -20.18 -0.85
C GLN A 327 10.95 -18.70 -0.67
N GLN A 328 10.85 -18.20 0.55
CA GLN A 328 11.35 -16.86 0.87
C GLN A 328 12.89 -16.86 0.91
N VAL A 329 13.51 -15.82 0.35
CA VAL A 329 14.95 -15.60 0.47
C VAL A 329 15.28 -15.35 1.94
N THR A 330 16.18 -16.17 2.49
CA THR A 330 16.57 -16.05 3.90
C THR A 330 17.47 -14.84 4.16
N MET A 331 17.57 -14.43 5.42
CA MET A 331 18.49 -13.34 5.80
C MET A 331 19.96 -13.68 5.47
N GLU A 332 20.36 -14.96 5.62
CA GLU A 332 21.69 -15.42 5.27
C GLU A 332 21.97 -15.32 3.77
N GLN A 333 20.98 -15.67 2.93
CA GLN A 333 21.08 -15.52 1.48
C GLN A 333 21.18 -14.05 1.07
N ARG A 334 20.37 -13.17 1.67
CA ARG A 334 20.44 -11.72 1.45
C ARG A 334 21.81 -11.15 1.85
N ALA A 335 22.36 -11.58 2.97
CA ALA A 335 23.68 -11.14 3.44
C ALA A 335 24.85 -11.59 2.50
N GLN A 336 24.61 -12.58 1.65
CA GLN A 336 25.58 -13.04 0.65
C GLN A 336 25.47 -12.30 -0.70
N ILE A 337 24.47 -11.44 -0.86
CA ILE A 337 24.36 -10.62 -2.08
C ILE A 337 25.41 -9.50 -2.02
N HIS A 338 26.40 -9.58 -2.90
CA HIS A 338 27.42 -8.56 -3.03
C HIS A 338 27.27 -7.82 -4.36
N VAL A 339 27.03 -6.53 -4.29
CA VAL A 339 27.01 -5.65 -5.46
C VAL A 339 28.41 -5.07 -5.67
N ASN A 340 28.98 -5.30 -6.84
CA ASN A 340 30.27 -4.72 -7.22
C ASN A 340 30.06 -3.29 -7.75
N VAL A 341 30.03 -2.32 -6.84
CA VAL A 341 29.76 -0.91 -7.13
C VAL A 341 30.78 -0.32 -8.12
N ASP A 342 32.06 -0.64 -7.97
CA ASP A 342 33.12 -0.19 -8.90
C ASP A 342 32.89 -0.70 -10.32
N SER A 343 32.30 -1.89 -10.46
CA SER A 343 31.94 -2.44 -11.75
C SER A 343 30.72 -1.76 -12.36
N LEU A 344 29.74 -1.40 -11.54
CA LEU A 344 28.54 -0.69 -11.98
C LEU A 344 28.90 0.71 -12.50
N HIS A 345 29.79 1.41 -11.80
CA HIS A 345 30.16 2.78 -12.15
C HIS A 345 31.30 2.87 -13.18
N ARG A 346 31.71 1.75 -13.78
CA ARG A 346 32.65 1.79 -14.89
C ARG A 346 31.99 2.40 -16.14
N GLY A 347 32.24 3.68 -16.37
CA GLY A 347 31.74 4.40 -17.53
C GLY A 347 30.65 5.43 -17.28
N HIS A 348 30.11 5.50 -16.08
CA HIS A 348 29.21 6.57 -15.65
C HIS A 348 29.36 6.87 -14.16
N ALA A 349 28.92 8.07 -13.76
CA ALA A 349 28.90 8.45 -12.35
C ALA A 349 27.81 7.69 -11.57
N ALA A 350 27.99 7.59 -10.25
CA ALA A 350 26.93 7.12 -9.35
C ALA A 350 25.65 7.96 -9.55
N ARG A 351 24.50 7.33 -9.37
CA ARG A 351 23.18 7.97 -9.42
C ARG A 351 22.61 8.06 -7.99
N PRO A 352 22.98 9.09 -7.20
CA PRO A 352 22.33 9.30 -5.91
C PRO A 352 20.87 9.65 -6.15
N ASP A 353 19.97 8.91 -5.53
CA ASP A 353 18.53 9.05 -5.64
C ASP A 353 17.89 8.96 -4.26
N SER A 354 16.85 9.76 -4.04
CA SER A 354 16.10 9.80 -2.79
C SER A 354 14.59 9.93 -3.02
N ILE A 355 14.14 9.95 -4.28
CA ILE A 355 12.75 10.16 -4.65
C ILE A 355 12.13 8.80 -5.02
N PHE A 356 11.07 8.46 -4.36
CA PHE A 356 10.26 7.29 -4.70
C PHE A 356 9.28 7.70 -5.81
N ASN A 357 9.69 7.52 -7.07
CA ASN A 357 8.92 8.00 -8.22
C ASN A 357 7.59 7.27 -8.38
N GLY A 358 7.46 6.03 -7.89
CA GLY A 358 6.23 5.24 -7.92
C GLY A 358 5.67 5.14 -9.33
N ALA A 359 6.48 4.64 -10.27
CA ALA A 359 6.06 4.57 -11.66
C ALA A 359 5.08 3.43 -11.90
N ASP A 360 5.28 2.28 -11.24
CA ASP A 360 4.29 1.22 -11.24
C ASP A 360 3.25 1.45 -10.15
N ASP A 361 3.68 1.81 -8.95
CA ASP A 361 2.85 2.04 -7.76
C ASP A 361 2.60 3.55 -7.51
N ASP A 362 1.42 4.13 -7.76
CA ASP A 362 0.46 3.68 -8.76
C ASP A 362 0.40 4.66 -9.93
N GLY A 363 1.61 5.03 -10.43
CA GLY A 363 1.69 5.82 -11.65
C GLY A 363 1.07 5.08 -12.83
N SER A 364 1.33 3.75 -12.94
CA SER A 364 0.84 2.92 -14.04
C SER A 364 -0.68 2.83 -14.07
N GLY A 365 -1.35 2.58 -12.93
CA GLY A 365 -2.81 2.57 -12.84
C GLY A 365 -3.40 3.95 -13.09
N THR A 366 -2.85 4.99 -12.46
CA THR A 366 -3.31 6.38 -12.66
C THR A 366 -3.28 6.79 -14.14
N VAL A 367 -2.19 6.53 -14.89
CA VAL A 367 -2.15 6.90 -16.31
C VAL A 367 -2.99 5.98 -17.18
N ALA A 368 -3.17 4.70 -16.81
CA ALA A 368 -4.09 3.79 -17.49
C ALA A 368 -5.54 4.27 -17.38
N VAL A 369 -5.97 4.74 -16.19
CA VAL A 369 -7.31 5.35 -16.02
C VAL A 369 -7.45 6.61 -16.87
N LEU A 370 -6.40 7.45 -16.98
CA LEU A 370 -6.43 8.64 -17.86
C LEU A 370 -6.58 8.26 -19.34
N GLU A 371 -5.86 7.23 -19.82
CA GLU A 371 -5.97 6.76 -21.20
C GLU A 371 -7.36 6.16 -21.50
N ILE A 372 -7.89 5.37 -20.56
CA ILE A 372 -9.26 4.84 -20.65
C ILE A 372 -10.28 5.99 -20.70
N ALA A 373 -10.11 7.00 -19.86
CA ALA A 373 -10.98 8.17 -19.84
C ALA A 373 -10.94 8.95 -21.16
N GLU A 374 -9.74 9.14 -21.75
CA GLU A 374 -9.56 9.80 -23.04
C GLU A 374 -10.18 8.99 -24.19
N ALA A 375 -10.01 7.66 -24.19
CA ALA A 375 -10.60 6.78 -25.16
C ALA A 375 -12.14 6.85 -25.14
N PHE A 376 -12.75 6.85 -23.96
CA PHE A 376 -14.20 7.02 -23.81
C PHE A 376 -14.67 8.43 -24.20
N ALA A 377 -13.93 9.47 -23.86
CA ALA A 377 -14.27 10.84 -24.24
C ALA A 377 -14.25 11.05 -25.76
N GLY A 378 -13.34 10.37 -26.45
CA GLY A 378 -13.21 10.43 -27.91
C GLY A 378 -14.22 9.59 -28.70
N THR A 379 -14.92 8.65 -28.05
CA THR A 379 -15.89 7.79 -28.75
C THR A 379 -17.25 8.48 -28.94
N ARG A 380 -17.87 8.29 -30.13
CA ARG A 380 -19.23 8.73 -30.37
C ARG A 380 -20.29 7.81 -29.75
N ALA A 381 -19.97 6.53 -29.61
CA ALA A 381 -20.86 5.52 -29.04
C ALA A 381 -20.65 5.45 -27.52
N ARG A 382 -21.31 6.33 -26.79
CA ARG A 382 -21.28 6.31 -25.32
C ARG A 382 -21.96 5.07 -24.77
N PRO A 383 -21.43 4.45 -23.68
CA PRO A 383 -22.08 3.33 -23.02
C PRO A 383 -23.46 3.74 -22.45
N LYS A 384 -24.31 2.77 -22.16
CA LYS A 384 -25.68 3.01 -21.63
C LYS A 384 -25.60 3.68 -20.24
N ARG A 385 -24.79 3.12 -19.31
CA ARG A 385 -24.53 3.68 -17.98
C ARG A 385 -23.46 4.75 -18.04
N SER A 386 -23.49 5.64 -17.07
CA SER A 386 -22.42 6.60 -16.86
C SER A 386 -21.15 5.90 -16.36
N LEU A 387 -20.01 6.46 -16.71
CA LEU A 387 -18.72 6.07 -16.14
C LEU A 387 -18.28 7.14 -15.15
N ILE A 388 -17.79 6.72 -14.00
CA ILE A 388 -17.15 7.61 -13.04
C ILE A 388 -15.69 7.20 -12.87
N PHE A 389 -14.78 8.14 -13.08
CA PHE A 389 -13.34 7.96 -12.94
C PHE A 389 -12.90 8.58 -11.62
N VAL A 390 -12.24 7.80 -10.78
CA VAL A 390 -11.84 8.24 -9.45
C VAL A 390 -10.36 7.92 -9.22
N TRP A 391 -9.56 8.95 -8.97
CA TRP A 391 -8.18 8.82 -8.53
C TRP A 391 -8.14 9.13 -7.04
N HIS A 392 -7.98 8.08 -6.24
CA HIS A 392 -8.01 8.15 -4.79
C HIS A 392 -6.70 8.70 -4.23
N THR A 393 -6.75 9.43 -3.13
CA THR A 393 -5.57 9.92 -2.41
C THR A 393 -5.38 9.17 -1.09
N GLY A 394 -4.14 9.06 -0.61
CA GLY A 394 -3.86 8.46 0.68
C GLY A 394 -4.14 6.95 0.73
N GLU A 395 -3.95 6.25 -0.38
CA GLU A 395 -3.93 4.79 -0.43
C GLU A 395 -2.81 4.28 0.46
N GLU A 396 -1.60 4.83 0.28
CA GLU A 396 -0.37 4.54 1.01
C GLU A 396 -0.46 4.84 2.52
N LEU A 397 -1.41 5.66 2.92
CA LEU A 397 -1.68 5.99 4.32
C LEU A 397 -2.75 5.08 4.96
N GLY A 398 -3.34 4.16 4.18
CA GLY A 398 -4.37 3.22 4.61
C GLY A 398 -5.73 3.45 3.96
N LEU A 399 -5.75 3.63 2.65
CA LEU A 399 -6.96 3.70 1.80
C LEU A 399 -7.86 4.92 2.12
N PHE A 400 -7.30 6.02 2.61
CA PHE A 400 -8.11 7.13 3.15
C PHE A 400 -9.01 7.78 2.11
N GLY A 401 -8.53 7.94 0.87
CA GLY A 401 -9.30 8.55 -0.20
C GLY A 401 -10.48 7.72 -0.65
N SER A 402 -10.28 6.43 -0.88
CA SER A 402 -11.35 5.51 -1.26
C SER A 402 -12.32 5.24 -0.11
N GLN A 403 -11.81 5.18 1.13
CA GLN A 403 -12.64 5.13 2.32
C GLN A 403 -13.56 6.35 2.37
N TYR A 404 -12.99 7.55 2.27
CA TYR A 404 -13.76 8.79 2.33
C TYR A 404 -14.74 8.90 1.15
N PHE A 405 -14.32 8.54 -0.06
CA PHE A 405 -15.21 8.56 -1.23
C PHE A 405 -16.41 7.62 -1.05
N THR A 406 -16.20 6.43 -0.52
CA THR A 406 -17.29 5.46 -0.32
C THR A 406 -18.16 5.76 0.90
N ASP A 407 -17.64 6.44 1.91
CA ASP A 407 -18.41 6.92 3.07
C ASP A 407 -19.19 8.20 2.75
N HIS A 408 -18.61 9.10 1.94
CA HIS A 408 -19.16 10.40 1.53
C HIS A 408 -19.18 10.55 0.00
N PRO A 409 -19.91 9.68 -0.73
CA PRO A 409 -19.79 9.61 -2.17
C PRO A 409 -20.38 10.86 -2.87
N THR A 410 -19.70 11.31 -3.92
CA THR A 410 -20.14 12.46 -4.72
C THR A 410 -21.26 12.11 -5.72
N VAL A 411 -21.52 10.82 -5.91
CA VAL A 411 -22.68 10.25 -6.61
C VAL A 411 -23.39 9.27 -5.69
N PRO A 412 -24.67 8.94 -5.87
CA PRO A 412 -25.35 7.98 -5.01
C PRO A 412 -24.61 6.64 -5.00
N ARG A 413 -24.09 6.23 -3.83
CA ARG A 413 -23.28 4.99 -3.68
C ARG A 413 -24.02 3.77 -4.21
N ASP A 414 -25.31 3.64 -3.90
CA ASP A 414 -26.13 2.51 -4.34
C ASP A 414 -26.35 2.50 -5.86
N SER A 415 -26.01 3.57 -6.57
CA SER A 415 -26.04 3.64 -8.04
C SER A 415 -24.74 3.18 -8.69
N ILE A 416 -23.67 2.93 -7.93
CA ILE A 416 -22.44 2.33 -8.44
C ILE A 416 -22.68 0.82 -8.57
N VAL A 417 -22.66 0.32 -9.82
CA VAL A 417 -23.00 -1.08 -10.12
C VAL A 417 -21.79 -2.01 -10.15
N ALA A 418 -20.61 -1.46 -10.37
CA ALA A 418 -19.31 -2.16 -10.31
C ALA A 418 -18.17 -1.15 -10.17
N GLN A 419 -17.03 -1.61 -9.63
CA GLN A 419 -15.78 -0.84 -9.60
C GLN A 419 -14.65 -1.67 -10.19
N LEU A 420 -13.87 -1.06 -11.08
CA LEU A 420 -12.70 -1.61 -11.75
C LEU A 420 -11.48 -0.84 -11.25
N ASN A 421 -10.63 -1.50 -10.47
CA ASN A 421 -9.43 -0.93 -9.86
C ASN A 421 -8.19 -1.34 -10.63
N MET A 422 -7.30 -0.41 -10.87
CA MET A 422 -5.97 -0.67 -11.42
C MET A 422 -4.93 -0.11 -10.46
N ASP A 423 -4.01 -0.96 -10.06
CA ASP A 423 -2.93 -0.62 -9.15
C ASP A 423 -1.76 -1.58 -9.44
N MET A 424 -0.61 -1.03 -9.81
CA MET A 424 0.57 -1.76 -10.26
C MET A 424 0.28 -2.64 -11.49
N VAL A 425 0.07 -2.01 -12.66
CA VAL A 425 -0.29 -2.70 -13.92
C VAL A 425 0.76 -2.58 -15.02
N GLY A 426 1.92 -2.01 -14.72
CA GLY A 426 3.01 -1.75 -15.66
C GLY A 426 4.17 -2.74 -15.64
N ARG A 427 4.16 -3.75 -14.75
CA ARG A 427 5.23 -4.73 -14.57
C ARG A 427 4.72 -6.16 -14.78
N GLY A 428 5.27 -7.14 -14.07
CA GLY A 428 4.82 -8.54 -14.11
C GLY A 428 5.43 -9.32 -15.28
N ARG A 429 6.67 -9.02 -15.66
CA ARG A 429 7.50 -9.84 -16.56
C ARG A 429 7.99 -11.09 -15.84
N ALA A 430 8.62 -12.00 -16.58
CA ALA A 430 9.23 -13.20 -16.00
C ALA A 430 10.33 -12.90 -14.95
N GLU A 431 10.98 -11.74 -15.06
CA GLU A 431 11.92 -11.26 -14.06
C GLU A 431 11.25 -10.63 -12.83
N ASP A 432 10.01 -10.22 -12.92
CA ASP A 432 9.26 -9.62 -11.81
C ASP A 432 8.46 -10.67 -11.03
N GLU A 433 7.75 -11.56 -11.73
CA GLU A 433 6.84 -12.52 -11.13
C GLU A 433 7.10 -13.95 -11.62
N THR A 434 6.92 -14.96 -10.75
CA THR A 434 7.25 -16.37 -11.06
C THR A 434 6.49 -16.91 -12.27
N LEU A 435 5.22 -16.51 -12.42
CA LEU A 435 4.40 -16.84 -13.60
C LEU A 435 4.37 -15.71 -14.61
N GLY A 436 5.20 -14.70 -14.41
CA GLY A 436 5.23 -13.47 -15.19
C GLY A 436 5.50 -13.69 -16.67
N GLY A 437 5.02 -12.75 -17.46
CA GLY A 437 5.15 -12.74 -18.91
C GLY A 437 4.22 -11.72 -19.57
N PRO A 438 4.27 -11.60 -20.89
CA PRO A 438 3.51 -10.57 -21.62
C PRO A 438 1.97 -10.72 -21.47
N THR A 439 1.49 -11.91 -21.16
CA THR A 439 0.05 -12.19 -20.98
C THR A 439 -0.32 -12.40 -19.51
N TYR A 440 0.60 -12.28 -18.57
CA TYR A 440 0.30 -12.47 -17.15
C TYR A 440 -0.50 -11.29 -16.57
N LEU A 441 -1.57 -11.60 -15.82
CA LEU A 441 -2.40 -10.61 -15.11
C LEU A 441 -3.03 -11.26 -13.88
N GLN A 442 -2.86 -10.65 -12.73
CA GLN A 442 -3.56 -11.06 -11.50
C GLN A 442 -4.93 -10.42 -11.43
N LEU A 443 -5.91 -11.20 -10.96
CA LEU A 443 -7.28 -10.75 -10.72
C LEU A 443 -7.68 -11.02 -9.28
N ILE A 444 -8.08 -9.98 -8.56
CA ILE A 444 -8.50 -10.07 -7.17
C ILE A 444 -9.96 -9.60 -7.05
N GLY A 445 -10.74 -10.31 -6.26
CA GLY A 445 -12.10 -9.95 -5.86
C GLY A 445 -13.18 -10.12 -6.91
N THR A 446 -12.84 -10.49 -8.15
CA THR A 446 -13.76 -10.50 -9.29
C THR A 446 -15.00 -11.36 -9.09
N ARG A 447 -14.92 -12.39 -8.23
CA ARG A 447 -16.01 -13.33 -7.93
C ARG A 447 -16.44 -13.33 -6.46
N ARG A 448 -15.91 -12.43 -5.63
CA ARG A 448 -16.22 -12.40 -4.20
C ARG A 448 -17.62 -11.88 -3.90
N LEU A 449 -18.16 -11.02 -4.74
CA LEU A 449 -19.52 -10.47 -4.62
C LEU A 449 -20.43 -10.83 -5.79
N SER A 450 -19.86 -11.13 -6.97
CA SER A 450 -20.60 -11.36 -8.21
C SER A 450 -19.94 -12.41 -9.06
N THR A 451 -20.62 -13.54 -9.25
CA THR A 451 -20.18 -14.54 -10.23
C THR A 451 -20.27 -13.98 -11.65
N GLU A 452 -21.31 -13.19 -11.94
CA GLU A 452 -21.54 -12.58 -13.26
C GLU A 452 -20.39 -11.68 -13.69
N LEU A 453 -19.88 -10.80 -12.79
CA LEU A 453 -18.77 -9.92 -13.12
C LEU A 453 -17.51 -10.72 -13.50
N GLY A 454 -17.19 -11.77 -12.75
CA GLY A 454 -16.08 -12.65 -13.08
C GLY A 454 -16.24 -13.36 -14.42
N ASP A 455 -17.45 -13.87 -14.73
CA ASP A 455 -17.77 -14.53 -16.02
C ASP A 455 -17.69 -13.53 -17.19
N LEU A 456 -18.14 -12.29 -16.97
CA LEU A 456 -18.05 -11.21 -17.95
C LEU A 456 -16.57 -10.91 -18.28
N ILE A 457 -15.73 -10.75 -17.26
CA ILE A 457 -14.29 -10.48 -17.41
C ILE A 457 -13.61 -11.61 -18.20
N GLU A 458 -13.87 -12.87 -17.86
CA GLU A 458 -13.33 -14.00 -18.61
C GLU A 458 -13.86 -14.06 -20.06
N THR A 459 -15.12 -13.70 -20.28
CA THR A 459 -15.70 -13.66 -21.63
C THR A 459 -15.04 -12.60 -22.49
N VAL A 460 -14.80 -11.40 -21.93
CA VAL A 460 -14.06 -10.33 -22.60
C VAL A 460 -12.64 -10.79 -22.92
N ASN A 461 -11.96 -11.43 -21.98
CA ASN A 461 -10.61 -11.94 -22.19
C ASN A 461 -10.54 -12.99 -23.31
N LYS A 462 -11.46 -13.96 -23.31
CA LYS A 462 -11.52 -15.00 -24.34
C LYS A 462 -11.75 -14.46 -25.76
N ALA A 463 -12.39 -13.30 -25.88
CA ALA A 463 -12.63 -12.64 -27.16
C ALA A 463 -11.42 -11.86 -27.70
N ARG A 464 -10.37 -11.66 -26.89
CA ARG A 464 -9.16 -10.94 -27.31
C ARG A 464 -8.34 -11.76 -28.29
N ARG A 465 -7.64 -11.08 -29.19
CA ARG A 465 -6.66 -11.72 -30.10
C ARG A 465 -5.53 -12.41 -29.31
N GLN A 466 -5.10 -11.79 -28.21
CA GLN A 466 -4.10 -12.31 -27.29
C GLN A 466 -4.69 -12.25 -25.87
N PRO A 467 -5.34 -13.33 -25.42
CA PRO A 467 -5.90 -13.40 -24.08
C PRO A 467 -4.83 -13.34 -23.01
N PHE A 468 -5.16 -12.73 -21.87
CA PHE A 468 -4.34 -12.83 -20.68
C PHE A 468 -4.45 -14.21 -20.04
N THR A 469 -3.36 -14.63 -19.41
CA THR A 469 -3.32 -15.75 -18.47
C THR A 469 -3.61 -15.18 -17.09
N PHE A 470 -4.81 -15.43 -16.59
CA PHE A 470 -5.22 -14.93 -15.28
C PHE A 470 -4.62 -15.73 -14.15
N ASP A 471 -4.12 -15.03 -13.15
CA ASP A 471 -3.68 -15.59 -11.88
C ASP A 471 -4.65 -15.16 -10.77
N TYR A 472 -5.27 -16.15 -10.13
CA TYR A 472 -6.21 -15.97 -9.01
C TYR A 472 -5.62 -16.39 -7.66
N GLN A 473 -4.34 -16.83 -7.61
CA GLN A 473 -3.76 -17.37 -6.38
C GLN A 473 -3.78 -16.33 -5.24
N PHE A 474 -3.54 -15.07 -5.56
CA PHE A 474 -3.52 -13.97 -4.58
C PHE A 474 -4.92 -13.55 -4.10
N ASP A 475 -5.98 -13.99 -4.77
CA ASP A 475 -7.37 -13.83 -4.31
C ASP A 475 -7.83 -14.99 -3.42
N ALA A 476 -7.00 -16.00 -3.21
CA ALA A 476 -7.35 -17.14 -2.36
C ALA A 476 -7.62 -16.70 -0.91
N SER A 477 -8.65 -17.28 -0.29
CA SER A 477 -9.01 -16.97 1.09
C SER A 477 -7.85 -17.28 2.04
N GLY A 478 -7.50 -16.31 2.88
CA GLY A 478 -6.41 -16.42 3.85
C GLY A 478 -5.01 -16.31 3.23
N HIS A 479 -4.89 -15.87 1.98
CA HIS A 479 -3.58 -15.65 1.37
C HIS A 479 -2.78 -14.62 2.18
N PRO A 480 -1.48 -14.87 2.52
CA PRO A 480 -0.70 -14.03 3.44
C PRO A 480 -0.48 -12.61 2.93
N GLU A 481 -0.43 -12.39 1.62
CA GLU A 481 -0.25 -11.05 1.02
C GLU A 481 -1.50 -10.17 1.13
N GLN A 482 -2.66 -10.72 1.38
CA GLN A 482 -3.92 -10.01 1.65
C GLN A 482 -4.29 -8.94 0.61
N TYR A 483 -4.05 -9.18 -0.67
CA TYR A 483 -4.27 -8.19 -1.74
C TYR A 483 -5.72 -7.71 -1.84
N TYR A 484 -6.69 -8.54 -1.47
CA TYR A 484 -8.09 -8.10 -1.42
C TYR A 484 -8.32 -6.96 -0.41
N CYS A 485 -7.51 -6.88 0.64
CA CYS A 485 -7.64 -5.89 1.70
C CYS A 485 -6.72 -4.66 1.53
N ARG A 486 -5.83 -4.65 0.52
CA ARG A 486 -4.70 -3.72 0.48
C ARG A 486 -4.77 -2.63 -0.58
N SER A 487 -5.84 -2.56 -1.39
CA SER A 487 -6.01 -1.45 -2.33
C SER A 487 -7.45 -0.93 -2.34
N ASP A 488 -7.68 0.16 -3.01
CA ASP A 488 -8.90 0.99 -3.00
C ASP A 488 -10.20 0.24 -3.31
N HIS A 489 -10.13 -0.85 -4.07
CA HIS A 489 -11.29 -1.69 -4.41
C HIS A 489 -12.01 -2.22 -3.17
N TYR A 490 -11.28 -2.48 -2.07
CA TYR A 490 -11.91 -2.99 -0.85
C TYR A 490 -12.92 -2.03 -0.27
N MET A 491 -12.67 -0.72 -0.36
CA MET A 491 -13.58 0.28 0.19
C MET A 491 -14.93 0.30 -0.52
N TYR A 492 -15.01 -0.10 -1.79
CA TYR A 492 -16.26 -0.34 -2.49
C TYR A 492 -16.86 -1.70 -2.13
N ALA A 493 -16.02 -2.75 -2.09
CA ALA A 493 -16.46 -4.10 -1.79
C ALA A 493 -17.15 -4.22 -0.41
N ARG A 494 -16.67 -3.51 0.61
CA ARG A 494 -17.28 -3.52 1.95
C ARG A 494 -18.74 -3.05 1.96
N TYR A 495 -19.14 -2.22 0.99
CA TYR A 495 -20.54 -1.81 0.78
C TYR A 495 -21.31 -2.76 -0.15
N GLY A 496 -20.70 -3.87 -0.56
CA GLY A 496 -21.34 -4.85 -1.43
C GLY A 496 -21.39 -4.43 -2.90
N ILE A 497 -20.55 -3.50 -3.33
CA ILE A 497 -20.36 -3.14 -4.73
C ILE A 497 -19.41 -4.18 -5.35
N PRO A 498 -19.82 -4.90 -6.43
CA PRO A 498 -18.95 -5.82 -7.15
C PRO A 498 -17.67 -5.11 -7.63
N ILE A 499 -16.52 -5.72 -7.38
CA ILE A 499 -15.22 -5.15 -7.75
C ILE A 499 -14.41 -6.10 -8.63
N ALA A 500 -13.51 -5.52 -9.41
CA ALA A 500 -12.41 -6.22 -10.04
C ALA A 500 -11.13 -5.42 -9.84
N PHE A 501 -10.16 -6.00 -9.19
CA PHE A 501 -8.84 -5.42 -9.05
C PHE A 501 -7.87 -6.11 -10.01
N PHE A 502 -7.31 -5.32 -10.92
CA PHE A 502 -6.32 -5.71 -11.92
C PHE A 502 -4.96 -5.24 -11.45
N THR A 503 -4.02 -6.19 -11.38
CA THR A 503 -2.63 -5.90 -11.01
C THR A 503 -1.68 -6.86 -11.72
N THR A 504 -0.43 -6.50 -11.85
CA THR A 504 0.62 -7.40 -12.36
C THR A 504 1.47 -7.98 -11.24
N GLY A 505 1.08 -7.72 -9.99
CA GLY A 505 1.75 -8.23 -8.79
C GLY A 505 2.90 -7.36 -8.31
N GLY A 506 3.46 -7.76 -7.17
CA GLY A 506 4.62 -7.09 -6.58
C GLY A 506 5.91 -7.35 -7.34
N HIS A 507 6.85 -6.44 -7.21
CA HIS A 507 8.22 -6.58 -7.73
C HIS A 507 9.22 -6.01 -6.72
N ARG A 508 10.53 -6.25 -6.93
CA ARG A 508 11.56 -5.84 -5.96
C ARG A 508 11.82 -4.33 -5.90
N ASP A 509 11.31 -3.58 -6.86
CA ASP A 509 11.40 -2.12 -6.88
C ASP A 509 10.21 -1.45 -6.15
N TYR A 510 9.21 -2.21 -5.70
CA TYR A 510 8.07 -1.72 -4.93
C TYR A 510 8.52 -0.92 -3.70
N HIS A 511 8.05 0.31 -3.55
CA HIS A 511 8.46 1.27 -2.50
C HIS A 511 9.98 1.50 -2.46
N GLN A 512 10.63 1.51 -3.65
CA GLN A 512 12.04 1.81 -3.81
C GLN A 512 12.24 2.98 -4.76
N VAL A 513 13.37 3.67 -4.65
CA VAL A 513 13.78 4.72 -5.60
C VAL A 513 13.92 4.18 -7.04
N THR A 514 13.94 2.87 -7.17
CA THR A 514 14.08 2.16 -8.46
C THR A 514 12.75 1.84 -9.13
N ASP A 515 11.60 2.24 -8.58
CA ASP A 515 10.31 2.17 -9.28
C ASP A 515 10.14 3.38 -10.20
N GLU A 516 10.83 3.32 -11.35
CA GLU A 516 10.95 4.42 -12.30
C GLU A 516 10.34 4.11 -13.67
N PRO A 517 9.93 5.15 -14.45
CA PRO A 517 9.23 5.00 -15.73
C PRO A 517 9.99 4.19 -16.79
N GLN A 518 11.32 4.20 -16.80
CA GLN A 518 12.11 3.44 -17.77
C GLN A 518 12.06 1.93 -17.56
N TYR A 519 11.54 1.45 -16.45
CA TYR A 519 11.42 0.01 -16.16
C TYR A 519 10.02 -0.54 -16.41
N ILE A 520 9.09 0.29 -16.85
CA ILE A 520 7.71 -0.11 -17.16
C ILE A 520 7.64 -0.82 -18.52
N ASP A 521 6.80 -1.84 -18.61
CA ASP A 521 6.44 -2.53 -19.85
C ASP A 521 5.22 -1.84 -20.47
N TYR A 522 5.46 -0.82 -21.29
CA TYR A 522 4.38 -0.02 -21.89
C TYR A 522 3.49 -0.80 -22.85
N ASP A 523 4.00 -1.84 -23.51
CA ASP A 523 3.17 -2.70 -24.36
C ASP A 523 2.17 -3.49 -23.52
N LYS A 524 2.62 -4.04 -22.39
CA LYS A 524 1.77 -4.73 -21.43
C LYS A 524 0.78 -3.77 -20.77
N LEU A 525 1.27 -2.63 -20.28
CA LEU A 525 0.43 -1.59 -19.68
C LEU A 525 -0.70 -1.16 -20.63
N SER A 526 -0.37 -0.92 -21.91
CA SER A 526 -1.35 -0.61 -22.95
C SER A 526 -2.35 -1.75 -23.16
N SER A 527 -1.88 -2.99 -23.15
CA SER A 527 -2.74 -4.18 -23.30
C SER A 527 -3.69 -4.33 -22.12
N VAL A 528 -3.24 -4.06 -20.87
CA VAL A 528 -4.09 -4.09 -19.66
C VAL A 528 -5.11 -2.95 -19.71
N ALA A 529 -4.70 -1.72 -20.01
CA ALA A 529 -5.60 -0.59 -20.12
C ALA A 529 -6.71 -0.82 -21.19
N GLN A 530 -6.33 -1.36 -22.35
CA GLN A 530 -7.30 -1.74 -23.38
C GLN A 530 -8.27 -2.82 -22.90
N PHE A 531 -7.78 -3.81 -22.13
CA PHE A 531 -8.61 -4.87 -21.58
C PHE A 531 -9.63 -4.31 -20.56
N VAL A 532 -9.18 -3.46 -19.65
CA VAL A 532 -10.07 -2.83 -18.65
C VAL A 532 -11.10 -1.92 -19.34
N TYR A 533 -10.70 -1.20 -20.41
CA TYR A 533 -11.63 -0.46 -21.25
C TYR A 533 -12.74 -1.36 -21.83
N ASP A 534 -12.37 -2.52 -22.40
CA ASP A 534 -13.33 -3.48 -22.97
C ASP A 534 -14.27 -4.06 -21.90
N VAL A 535 -13.75 -4.36 -20.70
CA VAL A 535 -14.54 -4.79 -19.53
C VAL A 535 -15.51 -3.69 -19.11
N ALA A 536 -15.06 -2.45 -19.04
CA ALA A 536 -15.90 -1.30 -18.68
C ALA A 536 -17.02 -1.08 -19.71
N VAL A 537 -16.71 -1.16 -21.03
CA VAL A 537 -17.71 -1.10 -22.10
C VAL A 537 -18.77 -2.18 -21.92
N ARG A 538 -18.34 -3.40 -21.65
CA ARG A 538 -19.27 -4.54 -21.51
C ARG A 538 -20.14 -4.40 -20.27
N THR A 539 -19.56 -4.03 -19.14
CA THR A 539 -20.27 -3.83 -17.87
C THR A 539 -21.26 -2.68 -17.94
N ALA A 540 -20.86 -1.53 -18.51
CA ALA A 540 -21.73 -0.37 -18.62
C ALA A 540 -22.88 -0.54 -19.63
N ASN A 541 -22.81 -1.52 -20.54
CA ASN A 541 -23.85 -1.81 -21.53
C ASN A 541 -24.77 -2.97 -21.15
N LEU A 542 -24.60 -3.61 -19.99
CA LEU A 542 -25.58 -4.58 -19.52
C LEU A 542 -26.99 -3.95 -19.45
N ASP A 543 -28.01 -4.72 -19.75
CA ASP A 543 -29.42 -4.28 -19.67
C ASP A 543 -29.99 -4.34 -18.25
N HIS A 544 -29.24 -4.94 -17.33
CA HIS A 544 -29.53 -5.05 -15.90
C HIS A 544 -28.30 -4.66 -15.07
N ARG A 545 -28.49 -4.50 -13.77
CA ARG A 545 -27.37 -4.28 -12.83
C ARG A 545 -26.55 -5.54 -12.69
N VAL A 546 -25.24 -5.41 -12.49
CA VAL A 546 -24.39 -6.55 -12.12
C VAL A 546 -24.99 -7.27 -10.91
N VAL A 547 -25.22 -8.57 -11.05
CA VAL A 547 -25.88 -9.40 -10.02
C VAL A 547 -24.94 -9.63 -8.85
N VAL A 548 -25.38 -9.28 -7.66
CA VAL A 548 -24.68 -9.59 -6.39
C VAL A 548 -25.27 -10.89 -5.85
N ASP A 549 -24.57 -12.00 -6.05
CA ASP A 549 -25.01 -13.36 -5.68
C ASP A 549 -24.21 -13.98 -4.52
N LYS A 550 -23.31 -13.19 -3.91
CA LYS A 550 -22.52 -13.60 -2.75
C LYS A 550 -22.83 -12.72 -1.53
N PRO A 551 -22.55 -13.20 -0.31
CA PRO A 551 -22.74 -12.43 0.92
C PRO A 551 -21.95 -11.13 0.90
N LYS A 552 -22.59 -10.05 1.34
CA LYS A 552 -21.93 -8.75 1.52
C LYS A 552 -21.15 -8.73 2.83
N PRO A 553 -19.94 -8.16 2.86
CA PRO A 553 -19.21 -7.97 4.11
C PRO A 553 -19.89 -6.94 5.02
N ASP A 554 -19.50 -6.89 6.29
CA ASP A 554 -19.86 -5.80 7.17
C ASP A 554 -19.04 -4.56 6.78
N PRO A 555 -19.66 -3.43 6.40
CA PRO A 555 -18.94 -2.25 5.95
C PRO A 555 -18.06 -1.60 7.03
N HIS A 556 -18.31 -1.93 8.29
CA HIS A 556 -17.56 -1.44 9.46
C HIS A 556 -16.72 -2.54 10.13
N GLY A 557 -16.75 -3.75 9.57
CA GLY A 557 -15.94 -4.88 10.02
C GLY A 557 -14.50 -4.81 9.50
N ASN A 558 -13.64 -5.64 10.10
CA ASN A 558 -12.29 -5.81 9.56
C ASN A 558 -12.35 -6.52 8.21
N CYS A 559 -11.45 -6.13 7.30
CA CYS A 559 -11.30 -6.85 6.05
C CYS A 559 -10.83 -8.30 6.31
N VAL A 560 -11.37 -9.24 5.55
CA VAL A 560 -10.98 -10.65 5.58
C VAL A 560 -10.59 -11.06 4.16
N GLN A 561 -9.31 -11.49 4.02
CA GLN A 561 -8.75 -12.00 2.75
C GLN A 561 -9.48 -13.27 2.30
#